data_0bf8555a65b685518db5f32bba36132d
#
_entry.id   0bf8555a65b685518db5f32bba36132d
#
_cell.length_a   1.000
_cell.length_b   1.000
_cell.length_c   1.000
_cell.angle_alpha   90.00
_cell.angle_beta   90.00
_cell.angle_gamma   90.00
#
_symmetry.space_group_name_H-M   'P 1'
#
loop_
_entity.id
_entity.type
_entity.pdbx_description
1 polymer ?
#
loop_
_entity_poly.entity_id
_entity_poly.type
_entity_poly.pdbx_seq_one_letter_code
_entity_poly.pdbx_strand_id
1 'polypeptide(L)'
;MKQLNIGLFGFGNVGHGLYDVLKRINSKNVSIVRACVRDTSKERGDVDVEFTSNPDDIFNDRSINLIVEVIDDAEAAYDIVKRALKMRIPVVSGNKKMLGHHLPELIDLQEQYNTALLYDASACGSIPVIRNLEEYYDNDLLFSVKGILNGSSNFILSKIFNEKMSYTDALKLAQDLGFAESNPTLDIDGWDSLFKLIIITVHAFGLYVPPKEIFTYGISNMNDDDIRFANEKERRFKLVAHVEKVNDNRLIMSVMP
;
A
#
# COMPACT_ATOMS: atom_id res chain seq x y z
N MET A 1 26.71 14.82 2.63
CA MET A 1 25.61 13.87 2.90
C MET A 1 26.10 12.48 2.56
N LYS A 2 25.70 11.44 3.31
CA LYS A 2 26.07 10.05 3.04
C LYS A 2 25.36 9.61 1.74
N GLN A 3 26.05 8.92 0.84
CA GLN A 3 25.48 8.40 -0.39
C GLN A 3 24.50 7.25 -0.07
N LEU A 4 23.31 7.29 -0.67
CA LEU A 4 22.33 6.21 -0.61
C LEU A 4 22.42 5.38 -1.88
N ASN A 5 22.83 4.14 -1.71
CA ASN A 5 22.93 3.14 -2.76
C ASN A 5 21.78 2.14 -2.62
N ILE A 6 20.84 2.18 -3.53
CA ILE A 6 19.60 1.43 -3.45
C ILE A 6 19.74 0.07 -4.13
N GLY A 7 19.40 -1.00 -3.42
CA GLY A 7 19.00 -2.28 -3.98
C GLY A 7 17.47 -2.29 -4.11
N LEU A 8 16.98 -2.36 -5.34
CA LEU A 8 15.55 -2.25 -5.63
C LEU A 8 14.96 -3.63 -5.92
N PHE A 9 13.92 -4.01 -5.20
CA PHE A 9 13.09 -5.18 -5.49
C PHE A 9 11.79 -4.76 -6.18
N GLY A 10 11.68 -5.11 -7.45
CA GLY A 10 10.58 -4.73 -8.33
C GLY A 10 10.88 -3.49 -9.20
N PHE A 11 10.72 -3.65 -10.52
CA PHE A 11 10.86 -2.56 -11.48
C PHE A 11 9.64 -2.50 -12.40
N GLY A 12 8.45 -2.51 -11.76
CA GLY A 12 7.16 -2.23 -12.37
C GLY A 12 6.87 -0.72 -12.36
N ASN A 13 5.61 -0.33 -12.41
CA ASN A 13 5.20 1.08 -12.45
C ASN A 13 5.81 1.91 -11.31
N VAL A 14 5.81 1.40 -10.09
CA VAL A 14 6.34 2.11 -8.92
C VAL A 14 7.86 2.20 -8.95
N GLY A 15 8.55 1.09 -9.23
CA GLY A 15 10.02 1.06 -9.32
C GLY A 15 10.55 1.93 -10.45
N HIS A 16 9.92 1.88 -11.61
CA HIS A 16 10.24 2.76 -12.74
C HIS A 16 9.98 4.24 -12.40
N GLY A 17 8.85 4.53 -11.74
CA GLY A 17 8.53 5.88 -11.27
C GLY A 17 9.57 6.43 -10.29
N LEU A 18 10.09 5.59 -9.38
CA LEU A 18 11.21 5.98 -8.50
C LEU A 18 12.47 6.34 -9.32
N TYR A 19 12.82 5.49 -10.29
CA TYR A 19 13.96 5.78 -11.19
C TYR A 19 13.80 7.11 -11.91
N ASP A 20 12.63 7.37 -12.49
CA ASP A 20 12.34 8.61 -13.20
C ASP A 20 12.44 9.84 -12.31
N VAL A 21 11.93 9.77 -11.09
CA VAL A 21 12.04 10.86 -10.11
C VAL A 21 13.52 11.13 -9.78
N LEU A 22 14.29 10.08 -9.46
CA LEU A 22 15.71 10.23 -9.15
C LEU A 22 16.50 10.83 -10.31
N LYS A 23 16.18 10.43 -11.55
CA LYS A 23 16.80 10.97 -12.76
C LYS A 23 16.45 12.46 -12.96
N ARG A 24 15.19 12.85 -12.74
CA ARG A 24 14.72 14.25 -12.88
C ARG A 24 15.35 15.19 -11.87
N ILE A 25 15.43 14.79 -10.60
CA ILE A 25 16.04 15.62 -9.56
C ILE A 25 17.58 15.66 -9.65
N ASN A 26 18.16 14.86 -10.53
CA ASN A 26 19.60 14.73 -10.76
C ASN A 26 20.37 14.59 -9.43
N SER A 27 19.88 13.72 -8.56
CA SER A 27 20.44 13.51 -7.22
C SER A 27 21.82 12.87 -7.32
N LYS A 28 22.85 13.58 -6.91
CA LYS A 28 24.22 13.03 -6.85
C LYS A 28 24.42 12.09 -5.66
N ASN A 29 23.49 12.09 -4.71
CA ASN A 29 23.63 11.38 -3.44
C ASN A 29 22.75 10.13 -3.33
N VAL A 30 21.96 9.82 -4.35
CA VAL A 30 21.06 8.65 -4.36
C VAL A 30 21.14 7.97 -5.71
N SER A 31 21.39 6.68 -5.74
CA SER A 31 21.42 5.88 -6.97
C SER A 31 20.80 4.50 -6.77
N ILE A 32 20.12 3.99 -7.79
CA ILE A 32 19.72 2.59 -7.85
C ILE A 32 20.89 1.82 -8.45
N VAL A 33 21.57 1.02 -7.62
CA VAL A 33 22.74 0.24 -8.03
C VAL A 33 22.31 -0.99 -8.82
N ARG A 34 21.31 -1.70 -8.29
CA ARG A 34 20.81 -2.94 -8.88
C ARG A 34 19.33 -3.13 -8.60
N ALA A 35 18.60 -3.70 -9.56
CA ALA A 35 17.19 -4.05 -9.41
C ALA A 35 16.97 -5.56 -9.59
N CYS A 36 16.35 -6.20 -8.61
CA CYS A 36 15.92 -7.58 -8.68
C CYS A 36 14.50 -7.66 -9.26
N VAL A 37 14.35 -8.44 -10.32
CA VAL A 37 13.11 -8.61 -11.08
C VAL A 37 12.90 -10.07 -11.44
N ARG A 38 11.66 -10.50 -11.66
CA ARG A 38 11.34 -11.90 -12.03
C ARG A 38 11.92 -12.29 -13.40
N ASP A 39 11.85 -11.37 -14.35
CA ASP A 39 12.28 -11.59 -15.73
C ASP A 39 13.22 -10.46 -16.15
N THR A 40 14.50 -10.80 -16.29
CA THR A 40 15.55 -9.87 -16.73
C THR A 40 15.54 -9.61 -18.23
N SER A 41 14.87 -10.46 -19.02
CA SER A 41 14.77 -10.31 -20.47
C SER A 41 13.72 -9.31 -20.92
N LYS A 42 12.81 -8.92 -20.01
CA LYS A 42 11.77 -7.93 -20.30
C LYS A 42 12.40 -6.58 -20.61
N GLU A 43 12.04 -6.02 -21.75
CA GLU A 43 12.47 -4.67 -22.16
C GLU A 43 11.91 -3.60 -21.23
N ARG A 44 12.76 -2.67 -20.74
CA ARG A 44 12.42 -1.61 -19.76
C ARG A 44 12.82 -0.21 -20.20
N GLY A 45 13.08 -0.06 -21.51
CA GLY A 45 13.57 1.20 -22.06
C GLY A 45 15.04 1.48 -21.73
N ASP A 46 15.48 2.70 -22.01
CA ASP A 46 16.87 3.15 -21.75
C ASP A 46 17.03 3.56 -20.28
N VAL A 47 17.35 2.59 -19.44
CA VAL A 47 17.57 2.77 -18.01
C VAL A 47 18.99 2.33 -17.63
N ASP A 48 19.69 3.15 -16.86
CA ASP A 48 21.04 2.88 -16.34
C ASP A 48 20.92 2.17 -14.97
N VAL A 49 20.43 0.92 -15.01
CA VAL A 49 20.25 0.06 -13.82
C VAL A 49 20.62 -1.36 -14.19
N GLU A 50 21.46 -2.00 -13.39
CA GLU A 50 21.78 -3.42 -13.54
C GLU A 50 20.59 -4.30 -13.03
N PHE A 51 20.14 -5.24 -13.88
CA PHE A 51 19.04 -6.15 -13.53
C PHE A 51 19.54 -7.54 -13.17
N THR A 52 18.97 -8.13 -12.14
CA THR A 52 19.20 -9.51 -11.73
C THR A 52 17.87 -10.20 -11.42
N SER A 53 17.84 -11.53 -11.51
CA SER A 53 16.75 -12.36 -11.00
C SER A 53 17.11 -13.05 -9.67
N ASN A 54 18.33 -12.84 -9.17
CA ASN A 54 18.82 -13.45 -7.94
C ASN A 54 18.87 -12.40 -6.81
N PRO A 55 18.04 -12.54 -5.76
CA PRO A 55 18.07 -11.64 -4.59
C PRO A 55 19.44 -11.53 -3.92
N ASP A 56 20.25 -12.60 -3.98
CA ASP A 56 21.58 -12.62 -3.35
C ASP A 56 22.56 -11.64 -3.99
N ASP A 57 22.38 -11.28 -5.25
CA ASP A 57 23.20 -10.26 -5.91
C ASP A 57 23.01 -8.86 -5.31
N ILE A 58 21.84 -8.60 -4.72
CA ILE A 58 21.58 -7.36 -3.95
C ILE A 58 22.12 -7.49 -2.53
N PHE A 59 21.81 -8.57 -1.82
CA PHE A 59 22.17 -8.70 -0.41
C PHE A 59 23.67 -8.91 -0.16
N ASN A 60 24.41 -9.45 -1.13
CA ASN A 60 25.85 -9.64 -1.05
C ASN A 60 26.65 -8.42 -1.53
N ASP A 61 26.02 -7.44 -2.18
CA ASP A 61 26.67 -6.21 -2.61
C ASP A 61 26.83 -5.24 -1.42
N ARG A 62 28.06 -5.12 -0.94
CA ARG A 62 28.40 -4.26 0.21
C ARG A 62 28.26 -2.77 -0.06
N SER A 63 28.11 -2.36 -1.30
CA SER A 63 27.86 -0.95 -1.64
C SER A 63 26.42 -0.53 -1.36
N ILE A 64 25.47 -1.48 -1.36
CA ILE A 64 24.06 -1.25 -1.13
C ILE A 64 23.82 -1.00 0.38
N ASN A 65 23.18 0.11 0.69
CA ASN A 65 22.92 0.54 2.06
C ASN A 65 21.47 0.95 2.31
N LEU A 66 20.59 0.72 1.33
CA LEU A 66 19.14 0.91 1.42
C LEU A 66 18.45 -0.11 0.51
N ILE A 67 17.46 -0.80 1.02
CA ILE A 67 16.55 -1.63 0.22
C ILE A 67 15.27 -0.85 -0.06
N VAL A 68 14.81 -0.89 -1.30
CA VAL A 68 13.46 -0.45 -1.67
C VAL A 68 12.70 -1.66 -2.20
N GLU A 69 11.58 -1.98 -1.58
CA GLU A 69 10.75 -3.12 -1.91
C GLU A 69 9.39 -2.62 -2.44
N VAL A 70 9.08 -2.98 -3.69
CA VAL A 70 7.85 -2.59 -4.40
C VAL A 70 7.35 -3.71 -5.35
N ILE A 71 7.49 -4.96 -4.88
CA ILE A 71 6.94 -6.12 -5.60
C ILE A 71 5.48 -6.36 -5.20
N ASP A 72 4.74 -7.14 -6.01
CA ASP A 72 3.32 -7.45 -5.74
C ASP A 72 3.11 -8.61 -4.77
N ASP A 73 4.06 -9.54 -4.72
CA ASP A 73 3.99 -10.75 -3.90
C ASP A 73 4.30 -10.41 -2.43
N ALA A 74 3.31 -10.55 -1.57
CA ALA A 74 3.42 -10.16 -0.17
C ALA A 74 4.34 -11.08 0.65
N GLU A 75 4.37 -12.38 0.36
CA GLU A 75 5.23 -13.33 1.08
C GLU A 75 6.69 -13.16 0.67
N ALA A 76 6.95 -13.03 -0.64
CA ALA A 76 8.30 -12.71 -1.11
C ALA A 76 8.79 -11.34 -0.59
N ALA A 77 7.91 -10.33 -0.53
CA ALA A 77 8.22 -9.03 0.06
C ALA A 77 8.57 -9.16 1.56
N TYR A 78 7.81 -9.97 2.31
CA TYR A 78 8.09 -10.24 3.70
C TYR A 78 9.46 -10.87 3.92
N ASP A 79 9.82 -11.88 3.14
CA ASP A 79 11.14 -12.52 3.23
C ASP A 79 12.28 -11.54 2.94
N ILE A 80 12.12 -10.69 1.91
CA ILE A 80 13.08 -9.65 1.55
C ILE A 80 13.25 -8.64 2.69
N VAL A 81 12.15 -8.09 3.19
CA VAL A 81 12.15 -7.08 4.27
C VAL A 81 12.75 -7.66 5.55
N LYS A 82 12.30 -8.84 5.96
CA LYS A 82 12.81 -9.56 7.12
C LYS A 82 14.32 -9.81 7.03
N ARG A 83 14.81 -10.23 5.87
CA ARG A 83 16.24 -10.42 5.60
C ARG A 83 17.02 -9.13 5.71
N ALA A 84 16.54 -8.05 5.09
CA ALA A 84 17.17 -6.73 5.14
C ALA A 84 17.28 -6.20 6.56
N LEU A 85 16.18 -6.26 7.34
CA LEU A 85 16.18 -5.83 8.75
C LEU A 85 17.20 -6.61 9.59
N LYS A 86 17.26 -7.95 9.45
CA LYS A 86 18.25 -8.79 10.13
C LYS A 86 19.69 -8.47 9.74
N MET A 87 19.92 -8.03 8.51
CA MET A 87 21.22 -7.55 8.04
C MET A 87 21.52 -6.09 8.41
N ARG A 88 20.61 -5.43 9.13
CA ARG A 88 20.68 -4.02 9.51
C ARG A 88 20.75 -3.08 8.30
N ILE A 89 20.09 -3.45 7.22
CA ILE A 89 19.95 -2.60 6.05
C ILE A 89 18.56 -1.95 6.14
N PRO A 90 18.47 -0.61 6.15
CA PRO A 90 17.19 0.10 6.15
C PRO A 90 16.33 -0.28 4.95
N VAL A 91 15.02 -0.28 5.13
CA VAL A 91 14.05 -0.66 4.10
C VAL A 91 13.01 0.44 3.90
N VAL A 92 12.66 0.68 2.64
CA VAL A 92 11.45 1.40 2.23
C VAL A 92 10.55 0.40 1.51
N SER A 93 9.33 0.18 2.00
CA SER A 93 8.38 -0.74 1.37
C SER A 93 7.07 -0.06 1.00
N GLY A 94 6.53 -0.42 -0.18
CA GLY A 94 5.20 -0.03 -0.64
C GLY A 94 4.16 -1.15 -0.51
N ASN A 95 4.51 -2.30 0.05
CA ASN A 95 3.67 -3.49 0.05
C ASN A 95 2.69 -3.52 1.23
N LYS A 96 1.54 -2.87 1.06
CA LYS A 96 0.51 -2.79 2.09
C LYS A 96 -0.08 -4.15 2.50
N LYS A 97 -0.12 -5.14 1.59
CA LYS A 97 -0.62 -6.48 1.91
C LYS A 97 0.36 -7.21 2.83
N MET A 98 1.66 -7.16 2.55
CA MET A 98 2.70 -7.69 3.43
C MET A 98 2.61 -7.02 4.82
N LEU A 99 2.55 -5.69 4.86
CA LEU A 99 2.43 -4.94 6.11
C LEU A 99 1.15 -5.31 6.88
N GLY A 100 0.00 -5.41 6.19
CA GLY A 100 -1.26 -5.81 6.81
C GLY A 100 -1.23 -7.16 7.50
N HIS A 101 -0.37 -8.08 7.05
CA HIS A 101 -0.24 -9.41 7.66
C HIS A 101 0.89 -9.51 8.69
N HIS A 102 2.00 -8.79 8.51
CA HIS A 102 3.25 -9.04 9.23
C HIS A 102 3.76 -7.83 10.03
N LEU A 103 3.01 -6.71 10.07
CA LEU A 103 3.49 -5.46 10.66
C LEU A 103 4.02 -5.60 12.11
N PRO A 104 3.36 -6.33 13.03
CA PRO A 104 3.89 -6.48 14.39
C PRO A 104 5.28 -7.11 14.42
N GLU A 105 5.48 -8.22 13.70
CA GLU A 105 6.79 -8.89 13.65
C GLU A 105 7.86 -8.00 13.00
N LEU A 106 7.48 -7.23 11.97
CA LEU A 106 8.42 -6.33 11.29
C LEU A 106 8.82 -5.15 12.17
N ILE A 107 7.92 -4.64 13.02
CA ILE A 107 8.23 -3.63 14.05
C ILE A 107 9.19 -4.22 15.09
N ASP A 108 8.92 -5.41 15.62
CA ASP A 108 9.81 -6.09 16.56
C ASP A 108 11.21 -6.29 15.98
N LEU A 109 11.31 -6.69 14.71
CA LEU A 109 12.58 -6.84 14.00
C LEU A 109 13.30 -5.49 13.81
N GLN A 110 12.59 -4.44 13.48
CA GLN A 110 13.14 -3.08 13.36
C GLN A 110 13.79 -2.66 14.69
N GLU A 111 13.12 -2.87 15.80
CA GLU A 111 13.61 -2.56 17.13
C GLU A 111 14.79 -3.46 17.51
N GLN A 112 14.67 -4.77 17.36
CA GLN A 112 15.69 -5.75 17.70
C GLN A 112 17.01 -5.50 16.98
N TYR A 113 16.96 -5.15 15.68
CA TYR A 113 18.16 -4.94 14.86
C TYR A 113 18.58 -3.47 14.75
N ASN A 114 17.85 -2.56 15.40
CA ASN A 114 18.07 -1.10 15.39
C ASN A 114 18.28 -0.57 13.95
N THR A 115 17.31 -0.85 13.09
CA THR A 115 17.30 -0.43 11.68
C THR A 115 15.92 0.09 11.30
N ALA A 116 15.81 0.87 10.22
CA ALA A 116 14.56 1.52 9.84
C ALA A 116 13.76 0.70 8.83
N LEU A 117 12.44 0.61 9.05
CA LEU A 117 11.45 0.21 8.06
C LEU A 117 10.50 1.39 7.82
N LEU A 118 10.52 1.94 6.61
CA LEU A 118 9.71 3.07 6.20
C LEU A 118 8.65 2.61 5.21
N TYR A 119 7.38 2.93 5.46
CA TYR A 119 6.26 2.47 4.64
C TYR A 119 5.10 3.48 4.55
N ASP A 120 5.37 4.75 4.78
CA ASP A 120 4.37 5.83 4.81
C ASP A 120 3.50 5.84 3.53
N ALA A 121 4.14 5.71 2.36
CA ALA A 121 3.45 5.68 1.08
C ALA A 121 2.53 4.46 0.87
N SER A 122 2.69 3.38 1.63
CA SER A 122 1.84 2.18 1.52
C SER A 122 0.40 2.43 1.95
N ALA A 123 0.17 3.38 2.87
CA ALA A 123 -1.17 3.71 3.35
C ALA A 123 -1.94 4.63 2.40
N CYS A 124 -1.40 5.81 2.10
CA CYS A 124 -2.11 6.83 1.31
C CYS A 124 -1.24 7.51 0.23
N GLY A 125 -0.24 6.82 -0.31
CA GLY A 125 0.63 7.33 -1.36
C GLY A 125 1.40 8.58 -0.92
N SER A 126 1.21 9.69 -1.61
CA SER A 126 1.86 10.97 -1.30
C SER A 126 1.19 11.78 -0.18
N ILE A 127 0.04 11.33 0.34
CA ILE A 127 -0.65 11.99 1.46
C ILE A 127 -0.02 11.47 2.76
N PRO A 128 0.60 12.31 3.60
CA PRO A 128 1.39 11.89 4.75
C PRO A 128 0.49 11.52 5.96
N VAL A 129 -0.38 10.53 5.81
CA VAL A 129 -1.37 10.16 6.84
C VAL A 129 -0.68 9.61 8.08
N ILE A 130 0.27 8.69 7.93
CA ILE A 130 1.00 8.10 9.06
C ILE A 130 1.73 9.18 9.83
N ARG A 131 2.50 10.03 9.17
CA ARG A 131 3.21 11.13 9.81
C ARG A 131 2.28 12.08 10.53
N ASN A 132 1.14 12.43 9.94
CA ASN A 132 0.16 13.28 10.60
C ASN A 132 -0.43 12.62 11.86
N LEU A 133 -0.67 11.30 11.84
CA LEU A 133 -1.14 10.58 13.02
C LEU A 133 -0.09 10.62 14.14
N GLU A 134 1.17 10.40 13.83
CA GLU A 134 2.26 10.38 14.81
C GLU A 134 2.62 11.78 15.34
N GLU A 135 2.60 12.81 14.48
CA GLU A 135 3.07 14.15 14.86
C GLU A 135 1.95 15.06 15.45
N TYR A 136 0.71 14.91 14.98
CA TYR A 136 -0.38 15.85 15.32
C TYR A 136 -1.54 15.19 16.06
N TYR A 137 -1.77 13.91 15.88
CA TYR A 137 -2.90 13.17 16.44
C TYR A 137 -2.51 12.11 17.46
N ASP A 138 -1.26 12.07 17.88
CA ASP A 138 -0.78 11.23 18.99
C ASP A 138 -1.27 11.83 20.32
N ASN A 139 -2.56 11.70 20.57
CA ASN A 139 -3.22 12.20 21.78
C ASN A 139 -4.53 11.43 22.04
N ASP A 140 -5.02 11.50 23.27
CA ASP A 140 -6.24 10.82 23.74
C ASP A 140 -7.54 11.31 23.11
N LEU A 141 -7.52 12.39 22.34
CA LEU A 141 -8.70 12.94 21.68
C LEU A 141 -9.01 12.25 20.35
N LEU A 142 -8.05 11.54 19.77
CA LEU A 142 -8.29 10.75 18.57
C LEU A 142 -9.09 9.50 18.93
N PHE A 143 -10.33 9.44 18.50
CA PHE A 143 -11.20 8.30 18.78
C PHE A 143 -11.68 7.58 17.51
N SER A 144 -11.59 8.18 16.34
CA SER A 144 -12.04 7.54 15.09
C SER A 144 -11.26 8.03 13.87
N VAL A 145 -11.02 7.11 12.93
CA VAL A 145 -10.52 7.43 11.59
C VAL A 145 -11.48 6.82 10.58
N LYS A 146 -11.94 7.63 9.63
CA LYS A 146 -12.83 7.21 8.55
C LYS A 146 -12.37 7.79 7.22
N GLY A 147 -12.34 6.95 6.17
CA GLY A 147 -11.88 7.41 4.87
C GLY A 147 -12.29 6.52 3.70
N ILE A 148 -12.21 7.09 2.49
CA ILE A 148 -12.33 6.39 1.22
C ILE A 148 -10.90 6.14 0.75
N LEU A 149 -10.38 4.93 1.00
CA LEU A 149 -8.96 4.63 0.84
C LEU A 149 -8.59 3.99 -0.49
N ASN A 150 -9.58 3.74 -1.37
CA ASN A 150 -9.36 3.10 -2.66
C ASN A 150 -9.95 3.93 -3.81
N GLY A 151 -9.10 4.30 -4.77
CA GLY A 151 -9.46 5.12 -5.93
C GLY A 151 -10.33 4.39 -6.95
N SER A 152 -10.03 3.11 -7.22
CA SER A 152 -10.73 2.29 -8.22
C SER A 152 -12.19 2.08 -7.85
N SER A 153 -12.47 1.65 -6.63
CA SER A 153 -13.85 1.46 -6.13
C SER A 153 -14.60 2.79 -6.06
N ASN A 154 -13.93 3.88 -5.65
CA ASN A 154 -14.55 5.21 -5.64
C ASN A 154 -14.87 5.71 -7.06
N PHE A 155 -14.02 5.45 -8.05
CA PHE A 155 -14.29 5.76 -9.45
C PHE A 155 -15.52 5.00 -9.94
N ILE A 156 -15.57 3.67 -9.75
CA ILE A 156 -16.70 2.82 -10.16
C ILE A 156 -18.02 3.33 -9.56
N LEU A 157 -18.06 3.51 -8.24
CA LEU A 157 -19.25 4.03 -7.56
C LEU A 157 -19.65 5.43 -8.03
N SER A 158 -18.67 6.27 -8.35
CA SER A 158 -18.97 7.62 -8.86
C SER A 158 -19.62 7.56 -10.26
N LYS A 159 -19.19 6.65 -11.14
CA LYS A 159 -19.82 6.43 -12.45
C LYS A 159 -21.24 5.88 -12.32
N ILE A 160 -21.47 4.93 -11.42
CA ILE A 160 -22.81 4.40 -11.16
C ILE A 160 -23.78 5.50 -10.68
N PHE A 161 -23.38 6.29 -9.69
CA PHE A 161 -24.28 7.26 -9.07
C PHE A 161 -24.40 8.58 -9.84
N ASN A 162 -23.36 9.05 -10.52
CA ASN A 162 -23.38 10.32 -11.23
C ASN A 162 -23.83 10.17 -12.70
N GLU A 163 -23.42 9.08 -13.34
CA GLU A 163 -23.64 8.87 -14.78
C GLU A 163 -24.66 7.75 -15.05
N LYS A 164 -25.23 7.15 -13.98
CA LYS A 164 -26.21 6.05 -14.06
C LYS A 164 -25.73 4.84 -14.86
N MET A 165 -24.43 4.59 -14.83
CA MET A 165 -23.84 3.42 -15.49
C MET A 165 -24.19 2.15 -14.71
N SER A 166 -24.29 1.02 -15.43
CA SER A 166 -24.32 -0.28 -14.78
C SER A 166 -23.00 -0.57 -14.05
N TYR A 167 -23.02 -1.45 -13.05
CA TYR A 167 -21.78 -1.86 -12.36
C TYR A 167 -20.76 -2.44 -13.36
N THR A 168 -21.21 -3.30 -14.26
CA THR A 168 -20.35 -3.96 -15.26
C THR A 168 -19.70 -2.94 -16.20
N ASP A 169 -20.45 -1.96 -16.69
CA ASP A 169 -19.90 -0.94 -17.59
C ASP A 169 -18.94 0.00 -16.87
N ALA A 170 -19.24 0.38 -15.63
CA ALA A 170 -18.38 1.22 -14.81
C ALA A 170 -17.05 0.50 -14.45
N LEU A 171 -17.10 -0.80 -14.14
CA LEU A 171 -15.90 -1.61 -13.90
C LEU A 171 -15.05 -1.73 -15.17
N LYS A 172 -15.67 -2.04 -16.30
CA LYS A 172 -14.98 -2.11 -17.58
C LYS A 172 -14.32 -0.78 -17.94
N LEU A 173 -15.02 0.32 -17.79
CA LEU A 173 -14.45 1.66 -18.01
C LEU A 173 -13.26 1.94 -17.07
N ALA A 174 -13.34 1.52 -15.81
CA ALA A 174 -12.22 1.65 -14.86
C ALA A 174 -10.99 0.86 -15.33
N GLN A 175 -11.18 -0.33 -15.89
CA GLN A 175 -10.11 -1.17 -16.45
C GLN A 175 -9.53 -0.54 -17.73
N ASP A 176 -10.38 -0.09 -18.65
CA ASP A 176 -9.95 0.53 -19.92
C ASP A 176 -9.13 1.81 -19.69
N LEU A 177 -9.45 2.56 -18.63
CA LEU A 177 -8.73 3.79 -18.24
C LEU A 177 -7.55 3.53 -17.29
N GLY A 178 -7.30 2.28 -16.91
CA GLY A 178 -6.18 1.91 -16.02
C GLY A 178 -6.40 2.25 -14.55
N PHE A 179 -7.61 2.56 -14.10
CA PHE A 179 -7.96 2.72 -12.69
C PHE A 179 -8.09 1.39 -11.97
N ALA A 180 -8.50 0.33 -12.67
CA ALA A 180 -8.60 -1.02 -12.15
C ALA A 180 -7.77 -1.97 -13.01
N GLU A 181 -7.15 -2.96 -12.38
CA GLU A 181 -6.42 -4.03 -13.05
C GLU A 181 -7.38 -5.04 -13.68
N SER A 182 -6.85 -5.95 -14.52
CA SER A 182 -7.62 -7.05 -15.11
C SER A 182 -8.22 -7.97 -14.04
N ASN A 183 -7.54 -8.16 -12.91
CA ASN A 183 -8.09 -8.78 -11.71
C ASN A 183 -8.31 -7.71 -10.64
N PRO A 184 -9.51 -7.12 -10.55
CA PRO A 184 -9.79 -6.02 -9.65
C PRO A 184 -10.17 -6.44 -8.22
N THR A 185 -10.10 -7.72 -7.88
CA THR A 185 -10.59 -8.31 -6.62
C THR A 185 -10.12 -7.55 -5.37
N LEU A 186 -8.84 -7.15 -5.33
CA LEU A 186 -8.31 -6.41 -4.18
C LEU A 186 -9.01 -5.06 -3.97
N ASP A 187 -9.40 -4.40 -5.07
CA ASP A 187 -10.06 -3.10 -5.04
C ASP A 187 -11.55 -3.23 -4.74
N ILE A 188 -12.26 -4.09 -5.50
CA ILE A 188 -13.73 -4.18 -5.45
C ILE A 188 -14.24 -4.94 -4.24
N ASP A 189 -13.47 -5.88 -3.69
CA ASP A 189 -13.82 -6.62 -2.47
C ASP A 189 -13.34 -5.93 -1.18
N GLY A 190 -12.63 -4.79 -1.31
CA GLY A 190 -12.25 -3.94 -0.19
C GLY A 190 -10.94 -4.29 0.49
N TRP A 191 -10.19 -5.29 0.01
CA TRP A 191 -8.94 -5.73 0.61
C TRP A 191 -7.85 -4.65 0.61
N ASP A 192 -7.74 -3.86 -0.45
CA ASP A 192 -6.80 -2.73 -0.51
C ASP A 192 -7.07 -1.72 0.61
N SER A 193 -8.36 -1.36 0.79
CA SER A 193 -8.78 -0.46 1.87
C SER A 193 -8.55 -1.08 3.25
N LEU A 194 -8.75 -2.40 3.39
CA LEU A 194 -8.54 -3.13 4.64
C LEU A 194 -7.08 -3.09 5.08
N PHE A 195 -6.13 -3.40 4.18
CA PHE A 195 -4.71 -3.37 4.54
C PHE A 195 -4.24 -1.96 4.91
N LYS A 196 -4.71 -0.94 4.21
CA LYS A 196 -4.46 0.46 4.56
C LYS A 196 -5.04 0.82 5.93
N LEU A 197 -6.27 0.38 6.22
CA LEU A 197 -6.92 0.61 7.51
C LEU A 197 -6.13 -0.01 8.67
N ILE A 198 -5.60 -1.23 8.49
CA ILE A 198 -4.77 -1.90 9.50
C ILE A 198 -3.51 -1.06 9.80
N ILE A 199 -2.80 -0.61 8.77
CA ILE A 199 -1.60 0.22 8.94
C ILE A 199 -1.96 1.52 9.67
N ILE A 200 -3.00 2.21 9.23
CA ILE A 200 -3.50 3.44 9.87
C ILE A 200 -3.87 3.17 11.34
N THR A 201 -4.52 2.05 11.64
CA THR A 201 -4.96 1.70 12.99
C THR A 201 -3.77 1.51 13.95
N VAL A 202 -2.70 0.87 13.50
CA VAL A 202 -1.48 0.71 14.30
C VAL A 202 -0.89 2.07 14.67
N HIS A 203 -0.82 3.02 13.74
CA HIS A 203 -0.29 4.35 13.99
C HIS A 203 -1.24 5.28 14.75
N ALA A 204 -2.54 5.09 14.59
CA ALA A 204 -3.55 5.91 15.28
C ALA A 204 -3.79 5.49 16.72
N PHE A 205 -3.73 4.17 17.01
CA PHE A 205 -4.19 3.61 18.29
C PHE A 205 -3.21 2.62 18.92
N GLY A 206 -2.07 2.33 18.29
CA GLY A 206 -1.08 1.36 18.79
C GLY A 206 -1.58 -0.09 18.80
N LEU A 207 -2.69 -0.40 18.12
CA LEU A 207 -3.33 -1.70 18.14
C LEU A 207 -3.32 -2.35 16.76
N TYR A 208 -2.86 -3.59 16.69
CA TYR A 208 -2.93 -4.41 15.48
C TYR A 208 -4.13 -5.36 15.56
N VAL A 209 -4.92 -5.40 14.48
CA VAL A 209 -6.02 -6.35 14.31
C VAL A 209 -5.77 -7.17 13.05
N PRO A 210 -5.73 -8.51 13.15
CA PRO A 210 -5.52 -9.37 11.99
C PRO A 210 -6.59 -9.17 10.91
N PRO A 211 -6.25 -9.23 9.61
CA PRO A 211 -7.22 -8.99 8.52
C PRO A 211 -8.50 -9.83 8.62
N LYS A 212 -8.39 -11.10 9.06
CA LYS A 212 -9.52 -12.03 9.20
C LYS A 212 -10.54 -11.65 10.28
N GLU A 213 -10.18 -10.76 11.19
CA GLU A 213 -11.03 -10.31 12.30
C GLU A 213 -11.78 -9.01 11.96
N ILE A 214 -11.52 -8.41 10.81
CA ILE A 214 -12.13 -7.15 10.40
C ILE A 214 -13.24 -7.44 9.40
N PHE A 215 -14.45 -6.91 9.68
CA PHE A 215 -15.56 -7.02 8.76
C PHE A 215 -15.27 -6.27 7.46
N THR A 216 -15.21 -7.02 6.36
CA THR A 216 -14.92 -6.48 5.04
C THR A 216 -16.00 -6.91 4.06
N TYR A 217 -16.66 -5.92 3.45
CA TYR A 217 -17.71 -6.13 2.45
C TYR A 217 -17.47 -5.18 1.29
N GLY A 218 -17.14 -5.75 0.12
CA GLY A 218 -16.79 -4.97 -1.07
C GLY A 218 -18.01 -4.46 -1.84
N ILE A 219 -17.73 -3.73 -2.91
CA ILE A 219 -18.72 -3.22 -3.83
C ILE A 219 -19.17 -4.26 -4.87
N SER A 220 -18.46 -5.37 -5.00
CA SER A 220 -18.81 -6.47 -5.93
C SER A 220 -20.14 -7.14 -5.61
N ASN A 221 -20.61 -7.03 -4.38
CA ASN A 221 -21.87 -7.61 -3.91
C ASN A 221 -23.05 -6.63 -3.99
N MET A 222 -22.84 -5.41 -4.45
CA MET A 222 -23.91 -4.43 -4.63
C MET A 222 -24.77 -4.81 -5.84
N ASN A 223 -26.08 -4.65 -5.69
CA ASN A 223 -27.05 -4.92 -6.73
C ASN A 223 -27.89 -3.67 -7.10
N ASP A 224 -28.71 -3.78 -8.12
CA ASP A 224 -29.53 -2.67 -8.61
C ASP A 224 -30.56 -2.18 -7.58
N ASP A 225 -31.01 -3.05 -6.66
CA ASP A 225 -31.95 -2.66 -5.60
C ASP A 225 -31.26 -1.79 -4.55
N ASP A 226 -29.99 -2.06 -4.23
CA ASP A 226 -29.19 -1.21 -3.34
C ASP A 226 -29.01 0.19 -3.94
N ILE A 227 -28.69 0.24 -5.25
CA ILE A 227 -28.50 1.49 -5.98
C ILE A 227 -29.82 2.27 -6.03
N ARG A 228 -30.92 1.61 -6.34
CA ARG A 228 -32.25 2.23 -6.36
C ARG A 228 -32.63 2.78 -4.99
N PHE A 229 -32.46 2.00 -3.92
CA PHE A 229 -32.73 2.43 -2.55
C PHE A 229 -31.92 3.67 -2.16
N ALA A 230 -30.62 3.69 -2.50
CA ALA A 230 -29.76 4.84 -2.22
C ALA A 230 -30.26 6.10 -2.96
N ASN A 231 -30.64 5.96 -4.23
CA ASN A 231 -31.17 7.08 -5.04
C ASN A 231 -32.51 7.60 -4.48
N GLU A 232 -33.43 6.71 -4.05
CA GLU A 232 -34.71 7.08 -3.42
C GLU A 232 -34.51 7.86 -2.11
N LYS A 233 -33.42 7.58 -1.38
CA LYS A 233 -33.01 8.27 -0.15
C LYS A 233 -32.10 9.46 -0.38
N GLU A 234 -31.85 9.86 -1.61
CA GLU A 234 -30.89 10.91 -1.99
C GLU A 234 -29.50 10.67 -1.42
N ARG A 235 -29.08 9.40 -1.31
CA ARG A 235 -27.79 8.96 -0.78
C ARG A 235 -26.92 8.33 -1.87
N ARG A 236 -25.64 8.20 -1.56
CA ARG A 236 -24.66 7.54 -2.43
C ARG A 236 -23.82 6.61 -1.62
N PHE A 237 -23.55 5.43 -2.13
CA PHE A 237 -22.59 4.52 -1.52
C PHE A 237 -21.16 4.97 -1.80
N LYS A 238 -20.31 4.77 -0.83
CA LYS A 238 -18.85 4.88 -0.91
C LYS A 238 -18.25 3.72 -0.13
N LEU A 239 -17.21 3.08 -0.67
CA LEU A 239 -16.45 2.09 0.10
C LEU A 239 -15.66 2.80 1.20
N VAL A 240 -16.10 2.66 2.42
CA VAL A 240 -15.57 3.38 3.59
C VAL A 240 -14.78 2.43 4.47
N ALA A 241 -13.52 2.75 4.70
CA ALA A 241 -12.72 2.15 5.76
C ALA A 241 -12.95 2.96 7.05
N HIS A 242 -13.26 2.28 8.13
CA HIS A 242 -13.60 2.90 9.41
C HIS A 242 -12.96 2.13 10.56
N VAL A 243 -12.34 2.86 11.48
CA VAL A 243 -11.93 2.39 12.80
C VAL A 243 -12.42 3.37 13.85
N GLU A 244 -12.92 2.84 14.96
CA GLU A 244 -13.37 3.62 16.12
C GLU A 244 -12.91 2.95 17.41
N LYS A 245 -12.32 3.73 18.29
CA LYS A 245 -11.87 3.33 19.63
C LYS A 245 -13.06 3.34 20.57
N VAL A 246 -13.42 2.16 21.08
CA VAL A 246 -14.49 1.99 22.09
C VAL A 246 -13.92 2.19 23.50
N ASN A 247 -12.71 1.67 23.73
CA ASN A 247 -11.89 1.85 24.92
C ASN A 247 -10.43 1.51 24.59
N ASP A 248 -9.53 1.56 25.57
CA ASP A 248 -8.08 1.41 25.32
C ASP A 248 -7.68 0.08 24.67
N ASN A 249 -8.50 -0.96 24.83
CA ASN A 249 -8.19 -2.29 24.31
C ASN A 249 -9.23 -2.81 23.28
N ARG A 250 -10.16 -1.95 22.85
CA ARG A 250 -11.24 -2.40 21.96
C ARG A 250 -11.50 -1.40 20.85
N LEU A 251 -11.42 -1.91 19.64
CA LEU A 251 -11.74 -1.19 18.39
C LEU A 251 -12.96 -1.81 17.71
N ILE A 252 -13.71 -0.98 17.00
CA ILE A 252 -14.66 -1.41 15.96
C ILE A 252 -14.01 -1.06 14.62
N MET A 253 -13.87 -2.04 13.75
CA MET A 253 -13.26 -1.85 12.43
C MET A 253 -14.13 -2.45 11.35
N SER A 254 -14.25 -1.74 10.24
CA SER A 254 -14.98 -2.23 9.06
C SER A 254 -14.50 -1.59 7.77
N VAL A 255 -14.66 -2.33 6.67
CA VAL A 255 -14.57 -1.81 5.31
C VAL A 255 -15.84 -2.19 4.58
N MET A 256 -16.70 -1.24 4.28
CA MET A 256 -18.01 -1.51 3.68
C MET A 256 -18.56 -0.28 2.95
N PRO A 257 -19.46 -0.49 1.97
CA PRO A 257 -20.20 0.59 1.31
C PRO A 257 -21.12 1.37 2.24
#